data_05be94122abf52faeccbb3f1953622b4
#
_entry.id   05be94122abf52faeccbb3f1953622b4
#
_cell.length_a   1.000
_cell.length_b   1.000
_cell.length_c   1.000
_cell.angle_alpha   90.00
_cell.angle_beta   90.00
_cell.angle_gamma   90.00
#
_symmetry.space_group_name_H-M   'P 1'
#
loop_
_entity.id
_entity.type
_entity.pdbx_description
1 polymer ?
#
loop_
_entity_poly.entity_id
_entity_poly.type
_entity_poly.pdbx_seq_one_letter_code
_entity_poly.pdbx_strand_id
1 'polypeptide(L)'
;MDPILYSAAMRGNIGDYNFLLADHLKRDEENGYQVTPKGNTVLHVAALYGHSDFAREVLKITPALLCCQNKKNETALHIAANEGHTEVVRVLLACTRDHNTKEKLTRMTDASGDTALHKAVRSQHLDVVKLLVEEDSEFEYPPNHAQETPLYLAAESGFHDALINILESCKKPTYAAGPSNRTPLHAAVIQ
;
A
#
# COMPACT_ATOMS: atom_id res chain seq x y z
N MET A 1 1.47 -9.94 -18.88
CA MET A 1 0.42 -10.66 -18.10
C MET A 1 -0.59 -11.22 -19.07
N ASP A 2 -0.96 -12.47 -18.91
CA ASP A 2 -2.00 -13.13 -19.68
C ASP A 2 -3.33 -12.35 -19.56
N PRO A 3 -4.06 -12.10 -20.67
CA PRO A 3 -5.34 -11.39 -20.65
C PRO A 3 -6.41 -12.06 -19.76
N ILE A 4 -6.39 -13.39 -19.66
CA ILE A 4 -7.34 -14.14 -18.81
C ILE A 4 -7.04 -13.88 -17.34
N LEU A 5 -5.78 -13.97 -16.94
CA LEU A 5 -5.33 -13.68 -15.57
C LEU A 5 -5.63 -12.21 -15.20
N TYR A 6 -5.37 -11.27 -16.12
CA TYR A 6 -5.70 -9.86 -15.92
C TYR A 6 -7.20 -9.65 -15.70
N SER A 7 -8.04 -10.26 -16.56
CA SER A 7 -9.50 -10.15 -16.48
C SER A 7 -10.04 -10.77 -15.19
N ALA A 8 -9.48 -11.89 -14.74
CA ALA A 8 -9.84 -12.53 -13.46
C ALA A 8 -9.53 -11.60 -12.28
N ALA A 9 -8.32 -11.01 -12.24
CA ALA A 9 -7.92 -10.08 -11.18
C ALA A 9 -8.77 -8.80 -11.18
N MET A 10 -9.09 -8.26 -12.36
CA MET A 10 -9.91 -7.07 -12.54
C MET A 10 -11.36 -7.28 -12.10
N ARG A 11 -11.88 -8.49 -12.19
CA ARG A 11 -13.27 -8.83 -11.83
C ARG A 11 -13.40 -9.50 -10.46
N GLY A 12 -12.28 -9.87 -9.83
CA GLY A 12 -12.28 -10.60 -8.56
C GLY A 12 -12.84 -12.04 -8.68
N ASN A 13 -12.82 -12.63 -9.88
CA ASN A 13 -13.43 -13.92 -10.12
C ASN A 13 -12.47 -15.08 -9.76
N ILE A 14 -12.77 -15.77 -8.66
CA ILE A 14 -11.98 -16.92 -8.15
C ILE A 14 -12.60 -18.25 -8.59
N GLY A 15 -13.92 -18.29 -8.80
CA GLY A 15 -14.71 -19.52 -8.86
C GLY A 15 -14.38 -20.47 -10.02
N ASP A 16 -14.05 -19.92 -11.19
CA ASP A 16 -13.80 -20.69 -12.42
C ASP A 16 -12.32 -20.92 -12.70
N TYR A 17 -11.42 -20.35 -11.87
CA TYR A 17 -10.00 -20.23 -12.18
C TYR A 17 -9.05 -20.86 -11.16
N ASN A 18 -9.54 -21.56 -10.13
CA ASN A 18 -8.66 -22.14 -9.10
C ASN A 18 -7.58 -23.07 -9.67
N PHE A 19 -7.85 -23.77 -10.74
CA PHE A 19 -6.86 -24.61 -11.42
C PHE A 19 -5.92 -23.75 -12.31
N LEU A 20 -6.46 -22.77 -13.01
CA LEU A 20 -5.71 -21.86 -13.88
C LEU A 20 -4.86 -20.88 -13.09
N LEU A 21 -5.34 -20.40 -11.94
CA LEU A 21 -4.63 -19.42 -11.11
C LEU A 21 -3.26 -19.95 -10.67
N ALA A 22 -3.19 -21.19 -10.18
CA ALA A 22 -1.93 -21.80 -9.73
C ALA A 22 -0.90 -21.97 -10.86
N ASP A 23 -1.35 -22.28 -12.09
CA ASP A 23 -0.47 -22.43 -13.23
C ASP A 23 0.04 -21.07 -13.76
N HIS A 24 -0.80 -20.05 -13.75
CA HIS A 24 -0.43 -18.69 -14.17
C HIS A 24 0.40 -17.92 -13.14
N LEU A 25 0.38 -18.34 -11.86
CA LEU A 25 1.16 -17.71 -10.79
C LEU A 25 2.58 -18.30 -10.64
N LYS A 26 2.93 -19.34 -11.39
CA LYS A 26 4.29 -19.87 -11.40
C LYS A 26 5.27 -18.78 -11.84
N ARG A 27 6.35 -18.63 -11.08
CA ARG A 27 7.46 -17.78 -11.47
C ARG A 27 8.22 -18.45 -12.60
N ASP A 28 8.34 -17.77 -13.73
CA ASP A 28 9.25 -18.16 -14.78
C ASP A 28 10.71 -17.96 -14.32
N GLU A 29 11.60 -18.92 -14.56
CA GLU A 29 13.00 -18.80 -14.14
C GLU A 29 13.73 -17.66 -14.82
N GLU A 30 13.38 -17.34 -16.07
CA GLU A 30 14.01 -16.28 -16.87
C GLU A 30 13.29 -14.93 -16.76
N ASN A 31 11.93 -14.93 -16.73
CA ASN A 31 11.11 -13.71 -16.85
C ASN A 31 10.42 -13.28 -15.56
N GLY A 32 10.53 -14.08 -14.48
CA GLY A 32 9.89 -13.79 -13.20
C GLY A 32 8.36 -13.96 -13.23
N TYR A 33 7.65 -13.13 -12.48
CA TYR A 33 6.18 -13.15 -12.47
C TYR A 33 5.60 -12.41 -13.69
N GLN A 34 4.44 -12.87 -14.15
CA GLN A 34 3.71 -12.18 -15.20
C GLN A 34 3.27 -10.78 -14.76
N VAL A 35 3.64 -9.76 -15.53
CA VAL A 35 3.34 -8.36 -15.22
C VAL A 35 2.68 -7.65 -16.40
N THR A 36 1.94 -6.58 -16.09
CA THR A 36 1.42 -5.64 -17.10
C THR A 36 2.54 -4.77 -17.66
N PRO A 37 2.31 -3.96 -18.72
CA PRO A 37 3.29 -2.98 -19.21
C PRO A 37 3.77 -1.99 -18.13
N LYS A 38 2.95 -1.70 -17.11
CA LYS A 38 3.31 -0.87 -15.95
C LYS A 38 4.10 -1.64 -14.88
N GLY A 39 4.37 -2.93 -15.07
CA GLY A 39 5.03 -3.79 -14.08
C GLY A 39 4.09 -4.30 -12.98
N ASN A 40 2.79 -4.10 -13.10
CA ASN A 40 1.84 -4.58 -12.09
C ASN A 40 1.71 -6.10 -12.17
N THR A 41 1.91 -6.79 -11.06
CA THR A 41 1.57 -8.20 -10.89
C THR A 41 0.06 -8.37 -10.75
N VAL A 42 -0.42 -9.60 -10.73
CA VAL A 42 -1.84 -9.91 -10.49
C VAL A 42 -2.34 -9.35 -9.14
N LEU A 43 -1.48 -9.33 -8.11
CA LEU A 43 -1.82 -8.77 -6.79
C LEU A 43 -2.02 -7.25 -6.85
N HIS A 44 -1.19 -6.53 -7.64
CA HIS A 44 -1.39 -5.10 -7.87
C HIS A 44 -2.71 -4.82 -8.58
N VAL A 45 -3.08 -5.66 -9.55
CA VAL A 45 -4.37 -5.52 -10.27
C VAL A 45 -5.53 -5.75 -9.30
N ALA A 46 -5.49 -6.82 -8.50
CA ALA A 46 -6.51 -7.09 -7.48
C ALA A 46 -6.64 -5.93 -6.47
N ALA A 47 -5.50 -5.35 -6.06
CA ALA A 47 -5.47 -4.21 -5.16
C ALA A 47 -6.07 -2.94 -5.78
N LEU A 48 -5.83 -2.71 -7.07
CA LEU A 48 -6.38 -1.57 -7.81
C LEU A 48 -7.92 -1.62 -7.91
N TYR A 49 -8.48 -2.81 -8.04
CA TYR A 49 -9.93 -2.99 -8.20
C TYR A 49 -10.65 -3.39 -6.90
N GLY A 50 -9.94 -3.50 -5.78
CA GLY A 50 -10.55 -3.74 -4.46
C GLY A 50 -10.96 -5.19 -4.17
N HIS A 51 -10.44 -6.17 -4.89
CA HIS A 51 -10.83 -7.57 -4.78
C HIS A 51 -10.06 -8.31 -3.68
N SER A 52 -10.50 -8.17 -2.44
CA SER A 52 -9.83 -8.72 -1.25
C SER A 52 -9.79 -10.24 -1.23
N ASP A 53 -10.87 -10.93 -1.64
CA ASP A 53 -10.90 -12.40 -1.67
C ASP A 53 -9.96 -12.94 -2.74
N PHE A 54 -9.93 -12.32 -3.91
CA PHE A 54 -8.99 -12.68 -4.96
C PHE A 54 -7.53 -12.47 -4.49
N ALA A 55 -7.22 -11.34 -3.85
CA ALA A 55 -5.91 -11.06 -3.30
C ALA A 55 -5.50 -12.11 -2.25
N ARG A 56 -6.43 -12.54 -1.40
CA ARG A 56 -6.21 -13.60 -0.40
C ARG A 56 -5.83 -14.93 -1.05
N GLU A 57 -6.57 -15.36 -2.07
CA GLU A 57 -6.28 -16.62 -2.77
C GLU A 57 -4.94 -16.57 -3.53
N VAL A 58 -4.63 -15.44 -4.17
CA VAL A 58 -3.31 -15.22 -4.79
C VAL A 58 -2.19 -15.38 -3.78
N LEU A 59 -2.32 -14.77 -2.59
CA LEU A 59 -1.29 -14.82 -1.55
C LEU A 59 -1.16 -16.19 -0.88
N LYS A 60 -2.22 -17.00 -0.82
CA LYS A 60 -2.12 -18.41 -0.39
C LYS A 60 -1.24 -19.23 -1.32
N ILE A 61 -1.33 -18.98 -2.64
CA ILE A 61 -0.56 -19.70 -3.65
C ILE A 61 0.85 -19.14 -3.77
N THR A 62 0.99 -17.82 -3.78
CA THR A 62 2.27 -17.14 -4.03
C THR A 62 2.48 -15.96 -3.08
N PRO A 63 2.87 -16.22 -1.81
CA PRO A 63 3.11 -15.17 -0.81
C PRO A 63 4.19 -14.17 -1.23
N ALA A 64 5.14 -14.59 -2.07
CA ALA A 64 6.25 -13.75 -2.54
C ALA A 64 5.78 -12.51 -3.35
N LEU A 65 4.55 -12.50 -3.87
CA LEU A 65 3.98 -11.34 -4.54
C LEU A 65 3.72 -10.15 -3.61
N LEU A 66 3.65 -10.38 -2.29
CA LEU A 66 3.32 -9.36 -1.29
C LEU A 66 4.27 -8.15 -1.35
N CYS A 67 5.58 -8.41 -1.50
CA CYS A 67 6.62 -7.38 -1.55
C CYS A 67 7.07 -7.02 -2.97
N CYS A 68 6.41 -7.56 -4.01
CA CYS A 68 6.73 -7.18 -5.38
C CYS A 68 6.39 -5.71 -5.63
N GLN A 69 7.29 -5.02 -6.35
CA GLN A 69 7.11 -3.63 -6.75
C GLN A 69 6.89 -3.53 -8.26
N ASN A 70 6.05 -2.60 -8.67
CA ASN A 70 5.82 -2.26 -10.07
C ASN A 70 6.91 -1.27 -10.58
N LYS A 71 6.78 -0.76 -11.83
CA LYS A 71 7.74 0.20 -12.41
C LYS A 71 7.80 1.56 -11.70
N LYS A 72 6.85 1.85 -10.80
CA LYS A 72 6.87 3.02 -9.93
C LYS A 72 7.36 2.68 -8.51
N ASN A 73 7.91 1.49 -8.31
CA ASN A 73 8.26 0.93 -7.01
C ASN A 73 7.05 0.81 -6.05
N GLU A 74 5.82 0.86 -6.55
CA GLU A 74 4.63 0.67 -5.73
C GLU A 74 4.42 -0.82 -5.45
N THR A 75 4.12 -1.18 -4.21
CA THR A 75 3.57 -2.50 -3.85
C THR A 75 2.05 -2.49 -4.00
N ALA A 76 1.42 -3.66 -3.91
CA ALA A 76 -0.04 -3.76 -3.87
C ALA A 76 -0.64 -2.95 -2.68
N LEU A 77 0.08 -2.81 -1.56
CA LEU A 77 -0.35 -2.00 -0.42
C LEU A 77 -0.40 -0.51 -0.75
N HIS A 78 0.57 0.03 -1.50
CA HIS A 78 0.54 1.42 -1.96
C HIS A 78 -0.71 1.71 -2.81
N ILE A 79 -1.02 0.80 -3.74
CA ILE A 79 -2.19 0.92 -4.62
C ILE A 79 -3.48 0.82 -3.80
N ALA A 80 -3.63 -0.20 -2.95
CA ALA A 80 -4.82 -0.37 -2.12
C ALA A 80 -5.05 0.84 -1.19
N ALA A 81 -3.96 1.41 -0.65
CA ALA A 81 -4.03 2.58 0.21
C ALA A 81 -4.43 3.86 -0.55
N ASN A 82 -3.94 4.03 -1.79
CA ASN A 82 -4.30 5.15 -2.65
C ASN A 82 -5.77 5.10 -3.09
N GLU A 83 -6.29 3.90 -3.39
CA GLU A 83 -7.67 3.70 -3.83
C GLU A 83 -8.67 3.55 -2.67
N GLY A 84 -8.21 3.49 -1.42
CA GLY A 84 -9.07 3.36 -0.23
C GLY A 84 -9.68 1.98 -0.01
N HIS A 85 -9.09 0.93 -0.59
CA HIS A 85 -9.62 -0.43 -0.49
C HIS A 85 -9.25 -1.08 0.84
N THR A 86 -9.96 -0.70 1.91
CA THR A 86 -9.71 -1.09 3.30
C THR A 86 -9.61 -2.60 3.49
N GLU A 87 -10.48 -3.40 2.88
CA GLU A 87 -10.45 -4.86 3.02
C GLU A 87 -9.24 -5.49 2.33
N VAL A 88 -8.79 -4.96 1.21
CA VAL A 88 -7.54 -5.40 0.58
C VAL A 88 -6.36 -5.07 1.50
N VAL A 89 -6.31 -3.86 2.07
CA VAL A 89 -5.27 -3.47 3.05
C VAL A 89 -5.24 -4.46 4.22
N ARG A 90 -6.41 -4.83 4.81
CA ARG A 90 -6.48 -5.84 5.88
C ARG A 90 -5.88 -7.18 5.47
N VAL A 91 -6.21 -7.67 4.28
CA VAL A 91 -5.68 -8.94 3.76
C VAL A 91 -4.16 -8.88 3.60
N LEU A 92 -3.64 -7.80 3.02
CA LEU A 92 -2.20 -7.63 2.81
C LEU A 92 -1.44 -7.57 4.15
N LEU A 93 -1.95 -6.81 5.13
CA LEU A 93 -1.34 -6.70 6.47
C LEU A 93 -1.42 -8.02 7.26
N ALA A 94 -2.52 -8.77 7.16
CA ALA A 94 -2.62 -10.08 7.79
C ALA A 94 -1.55 -11.05 7.27
N CYS A 95 -1.29 -11.07 5.96
CA CYS A 95 -0.28 -11.93 5.36
C CYS A 95 1.16 -11.59 5.78
N THR A 96 1.46 -10.35 6.19
CA THR A 96 2.79 -9.99 6.70
C THR A 96 3.10 -10.67 8.02
N ARG A 97 2.10 -10.85 8.88
CA ARG A 97 2.23 -11.49 10.19
C ARG A 97 2.54 -12.98 10.07
N ASP A 98 1.91 -13.65 9.09
CA ASP A 98 2.06 -15.09 8.88
C ASP A 98 3.42 -15.47 8.29
N HIS A 99 4.04 -14.60 7.52
CA HIS A 99 5.26 -14.89 6.76
C HIS A 99 6.55 -14.31 7.34
N ASN A 100 6.51 -13.63 8.49
CA ASN A 100 7.65 -13.04 9.19
C ASN A 100 8.64 -12.33 8.21
N THR A 101 8.09 -11.52 7.31
CA THR A 101 8.85 -10.79 6.30
C THR A 101 9.84 -9.85 6.97
N LYS A 102 11.14 -9.95 6.63
CA LYS A 102 12.22 -9.18 7.26
C LYS A 102 12.07 -7.68 7.12
N GLU A 103 11.37 -7.23 6.07
CA GLU A 103 11.01 -5.83 5.87
C GLU A 103 9.50 -5.69 6.06
N LYS A 104 9.11 -4.83 6.97
CA LYS A 104 7.69 -4.54 7.14
C LYS A 104 7.16 -3.87 5.88
N LEU A 105 6.16 -4.47 5.25
CA LEU A 105 5.50 -3.98 4.04
C LEU A 105 5.07 -2.50 4.18
N THR A 106 4.67 -2.08 5.38
CA THR A 106 4.28 -0.70 5.73
C THR A 106 5.41 0.31 5.55
N ARG A 107 6.68 -0.12 5.61
CA ARG A 107 7.88 0.72 5.53
C ARG A 107 8.46 0.83 4.13
N MET A 108 7.97 0.03 3.18
CA MET A 108 8.39 0.12 1.79
C MET A 108 7.95 1.45 1.19
N THR A 109 8.78 2.00 0.31
CA THR A 109 8.52 3.26 -0.36
C THR A 109 8.42 3.07 -1.86
N ASP A 110 7.63 3.92 -2.51
CA ASP A 110 7.56 4.02 -3.96
C ASP A 110 8.71 4.88 -4.54
N ALA A 111 8.68 5.14 -5.84
CA ALA A 111 9.69 5.95 -6.54
C ALA A 111 9.72 7.42 -6.08
N SER A 112 8.68 7.91 -5.41
CA SER A 112 8.61 9.26 -4.82
C SER A 112 9.06 9.29 -3.36
N GLY A 113 9.41 8.14 -2.78
CA GLY A 113 9.67 7.98 -1.35
C GLY A 113 8.39 7.91 -0.50
N ASP A 114 7.21 7.82 -1.11
CA ASP A 114 5.95 7.68 -0.40
C ASP A 114 5.80 6.25 0.16
N THR A 115 5.43 6.12 1.42
CA THR A 115 4.90 4.88 1.98
C THR A 115 3.40 4.76 1.68
N ALA A 116 2.81 3.60 1.95
CA ALA A 116 1.36 3.42 1.83
C ALA A 116 0.56 4.42 2.69
N LEU A 117 1.10 4.84 3.86
CA LEU A 117 0.46 5.86 4.69
C LEU A 117 0.45 7.25 4.02
N HIS A 118 1.52 7.66 3.34
CA HIS A 118 1.53 8.90 2.55
C HIS A 118 0.39 8.89 1.50
N LYS A 119 0.22 7.75 0.78
CA LYS A 119 -0.85 7.58 -0.21
C LYS A 119 -2.23 7.69 0.42
N ALA A 120 -2.47 6.97 1.53
CA ALA A 120 -3.75 6.99 2.23
C ALA A 120 -4.14 8.40 2.72
N VAL A 121 -3.17 9.13 3.29
CA VAL A 121 -3.41 10.51 3.76
C VAL A 121 -3.68 11.45 2.59
N ARG A 122 -2.87 11.39 1.52
CA ARG A 122 -3.05 12.26 0.34
C ARG A 122 -4.39 12.02 -0.36
N SER A 123 -4.88 10.78 -0.38
CA SER A 123 -6.18 10.40 -0.95
C SER A 123 -7.34 10.45 0.05
N GLN A 124 -7.10 10.90 1.29
CA GLN A 124 -8.09 11.11 2.36
C GLN A 124 -8.87 9.85 2.78
N HIS A 125 -8.22 8.70 2.82
CA HIS A 125 -8.82 7.42 3.23
C HIS A 125 -8.58 7.11 4.71
N LEU A 126 -9.42 7.66 5.61
CA LEU A 126 -9.26 7.58 7.07
C LEU A 126 -9.17 6.14 7.59
N ASP A 127 -10.01 5.23 7.11
CA ASP A 127 -10.01 3.85 7.60
C ASP A 127 -8.70 3.13 7.27
N VAL A 128 -8.12 3.43 6.11
CA VAL A 128 -6.80 2.92 5.72
C VAL A 128 -5.69 3.54 6.57
N VAL A 129 -5.77 4.84 6.86
CA VAL A 129 -4.82 5.53 7.76
C VAL A 129 -4.80 4.86 9.12
N LYS A 130 -5.96 4.62 9.73
CA LYS A 130 -6.07 3.94 11.03
C LYS A 130 -5.41 2.57 11.03
N LEU A 131 -5.70 1.75 10.01
CA LEU A 131 -5.11 0.41 9.89
C LEU A 131 -3.59 0.42 9.79
N LEU A 132 -3.05 1.33 8.97
CA LEU A 132 -1.61 1.41 8.75
C LEU A 132 -0.85 1.91 9.98
N VAL A 133 -1.42 2.88 10.71
CA VAL A 133 -0.84 3.41 11.94
C VAL A 133 -0.90 2.38 13.07
N GLU A 134 -2.01 1.66 13.22
CA GLU A 134 -2.15 0.57 14.20
C GLU A 134 -1.17 -0.58 13.94
N GLU A 135 -0.95 -0.94 12.68
CA GLU A 135 -0.05 -2.04 12.30
C GLU A 135 1.40 -1.76 12.65
N ASP A 136 1.87 -0.52 12.53
CA ASP A 136 3.26 -0.15 12.79
C ASP A 136 3.39 1.16 13.57
N SER A 137 2.79 1.22 14.76
CA SER A 137 2.78 2.41 15.62
C SER A 137 4.17 2.88 16.09
N GLU A 138 5.19 2.01 16.00
CA GLU A 138 6.57 2.34 16.37
C GLU A 138 7.37 2.96 15.20
N PHE A 139 6.81 2.95 13.99
CA PHE A 139 7.53 3.46 12.83
C PHE A 139 7.47 4.98 12.77
N GLU A 140 8.65 5.58 12.73
CA GLU A 140 8.81 7.00 12.49
C GLU A 140 8.74 7.25 10.98
N TYR A 141 7.57 7.49 10.43
CA TYR A 141 7.37 7.69 9.00
C TYR A 141 8.23 8.86 8.47
N PRO A 142 9.33 8.57 7.73
CA PRO A 142 10.24 9.60 7.26
C PRO A 142 9.58 10.45 6.16
N PRO A 143 10.11 11.65 5.89
CA PRO A 143 9.64 12.44 4.77
C PRO A 143 9.94 11.74 3.42
N ASN A 144 9.06 11.92 2.46
CA ASN A 144 9.25 11.51 1.08
C ASN A 144 10.28 12.40 0.36
N HIS A 145 10.48 12.21 -0.95
CA HIS A 145 11.43 13.02 -1.73
C HIS A 145 11.03 14.49 -1.85
N ALA A 146 9.75 14.82 -1.66
CA ALA A 146 9.26 16.20 -1.58
C ALA A 146 9.36 16.80 -0.17
N GLN A 147 10.01 16.11 0.77
CA GLN A 147 10.14 16.49 2.18
C GLN A 147 8.79 16.48 2.94
N GLU A 148 7.79 15.77 2.45
CA GLU A 148 6.48 15.64 3.08
C GLU A 148 6.45 14.41 3.97
N THR A 149 6.01 14.55 5.22
CA THR A 149 5.65 13.42 6.09
C THR A 149 4.14 13.17 6.02
N PRO A 150 3.61 11.98 6.39
CA PRO A 150 2.17 11.78 6.48
C PRO A 150 1.49 12.80 7.40
N LEU A 151 2.14 13.18 8.51
CA LEU A 151 1.63 14.19 9.43
C LEU A 151 1.56 15.58 8.78
N TYR A 152 2.59 15.96 8.00
CA TYR A 152 2.60 17.21 7.24
C TYR A 152 1.47 17.24 6.21
N LEU A 153 1.31 16.16 5.43
CA LEU A 153 0.24 16.04 4.42
C LEU A 153 -1.15 16.13 5.04
N ALA A 154 -1.37 15.49 6.20
CA ALA A 154 -2.64 15.57 6.91
C ALA A 154 -2.94 17.02 7.36
N ALA A 155 -1.93 17.71 7.88
CA ALA A 155 -2.06 19.13 8.30
C ALA A 155 -2.31 20.05 7.10
N GLU A 156 -1.55 19.90 6.01
CA GLU A 156 -1.65 20.72 4.80
C GLU A 156 -2.98 20.55 4.07
N SER A 157 -3.53 19.33 4.07
CA SER A 157 -4.81 19.02 3.41
C SER A 157 -6.06 19.28 4.28
N GLY A 158 -5.88 19.73 5.54
CA GLY A 158 -6.99 19.88 6.49
C GLY A 158 -7.65 18.55 6.88
N PHE A 159 -6.94 17.43 6.73
CA PHE A 159 -7.46 16.11 7.08
C PHE A 159 -7.33 15.86 8.59
N HIS A 160 -8.15 16.58 9.38
CA HIS A 160 -8.06 16.62 10.84
C HIS A 160 -8.16 15.25 11.52
N ASP A 161 -9.05 14.37 11.04
CA ASP A 161 -9.23 13.06 11.63
C ASP A 161 -7.97 12.17 11.48
N ALA A 162 -7.31 12.25 10.32
CA ALA A 162 -6.04 11.57 10.10
C ALA A 162 -4.92 12.18 10.94
N LEU A 163 -4.87 13.52 11.04
CA LEU A 163 -3.92 14.25 11.87
C LEU A 163 -4.00 13.79 13.33
N ILE A 164 -5.20 13.78 13.90
CA ILE A 164 -5.46 13.33 15.28
C ILE A 164 -5.05 11.86 15.43
N ASN A 165 -5.48 10.99 14.52
CA ASN A 165 -5.16 9.58 14.59
C ASN A 165 -3.64 9.30 14.55
N ILE A 166 -2.90 9.98 13.67
CA ILE A 166 -1.43 9.84 13.60
C ILE A 166 -0.79 10.32 14.91
N LEU A 167 -1.23 11.45 15.48
CA LEU A 167 -0.68 11.99 16.72
C LEU A 167 -0.97 11.12 17.94
N GLU A 168 -2.15 10.49 18.02
CA GLU A 168 -2.55 9.69 19.16
C GLU A 168 -2.00 8.25 19.12
N SER A 169 -1.90 7.68 17.90
CA SER A 169 -1.59 6.27 17.72
C SER A 169 -0.12 6.01 17.38
N CYS A 170 0.57 6.92 16.69
CA CYS A 170 2.02 6.82 16.45
C CYS A 170 2.79 7.17 17.73
N LYS A 171 3.61 6.25 18.20
CA LYS A 171 4.50 6.51 19.36
C LYS A 171 5.64 7.47 19.05
N LYS A 172 6.01 7.58 17.78
CA LYS A 172 7.09 8.45 17.29
C LYS A 172 6.64 9.24 16.06
N PRO A 173 5.70 10.19 16.21
CA PRO A 173 5.29 11.00 15.07
C PRO A 173 6.45 11.90 14.63
N THR A 174 6.71 11.93 13.32
CA THR A 174 7.79 12.76 12.76
C THR A 174 7.32 14.20 12.60
N TYR A 175 7.87 15.10 13.39
CA TYR A 175 7.64 16.53 13.30
C TYR A 175 8.64 17.24 12.38
N ALA A 176 9.36 16.50 11.54
CA ALA A 176 10.32 17.05 10.61
C ALA A 176 9.69 18.15 9.77
N ALA A 177 10.50 19.17 9.45
CA ALA A 177 10.06 20.24 8.59
C ALA A 177 9.72 19.69 7.20
N GLY A 178 8.54 20.04 6.69
CA GLY A 178 8.10 19.76 5.33
C GLY A 178 8.76 20.69 4.30
N PRO A 179 8.19 20.78 3.10
CA PRO A 179 8.67 21.64 2.03
C PRO A 179 8.91 23.06 2.50
N SER A 180 10.01 23.68 2.06
CA SER A 180 10.41 25.04 2.47
C SER A 180 10.62 25.20 3.98
N ASN A 181 11.04 24.15 4.66
CA ASN A 181 11.27 24.12 6.12
C ASN A 181 9.99 24.42 6.96
N ARG A 182 8.80 24.14 6.42
CA ARG A 182 7.52 24.31 7.11
C ARG A 182 7.22 23.07 7.95
N THR A 183 6.92 23.27 9.22
CA THR A 183 6.45 22.17 10.08
C THR A 183 4.97 21.86 9.83
N PRO A 184 4.44 20.70 10.27
CA PRO A 184 3.01 20.42 10.20
C PRO A 184 2.14 21.51 10.83
N LEU A 185 2.63 22.15 11.91
CA LEU A 185 1.92 23.27 12.53
C LEU A 185 1.83 24.51 11.61
N HIS A 186 2.91 24.83 10.90
CA HIS A 186 2.87 25.91 9.90
C HIS A 186 1.89 25.60 8.76
N ALA A 187 1.82 24.34 8.33
CA ALA A 187 0.88 23.92 7.29
C ALA A 187 -0.58 24.07 7.75
N ALA A 188 -0.89 23.71 9.00
CA ALA A 188 -2.23 23.80 9.57
C ALA A 188 -2.75 25.24 9.75
N VAL A 189 -1.85 26.22 9.92
CA VAL A 189 -2.23 27.63 10.16
C VAL A 189 -2.50 28.39 8.85
N ILE A 190 -2.02 27.89 7.71
CA ILE A 190 -2.14 28.57 6.40
C ILE A 190 -3.47 28.26 5.72
N GLN A 191 -4.25 27.32 6.23
CA GLN A 191 -5.62 27.02 5.77
C GLN A 191 -6.63 27.99 6.38
#